data_80b1947f2d85df6d03ff7662ad3d112b
#
_entry.id   80b1947f2d85df6d03ff7662ad3d112b
#
_cell.length_a   1.000
_cell.length_b   1.000
_cell.length_c   1.000
_cell.angle_alpha   90.00
_cell.angle_beta   90.00
_cell.angle_gamma   90.00
#
_symmetry.space_group_name_H-M   'P 1'
#
loop_
_entity.id
_entity.type
_entity.pdbx_description
1 polymer ?
#
loop_
_entity_poly.entity_id
_entity_poly.type
_entity_poly.pdbx_seq_one_letter_code
_entity_poly.pdbx_strand_id
1 'polypeptide(L)'
;MKSSYKTIFASVSLCLLTATAAPVLAQTGLAQAQLDQTQLEQAAATNAKSPPEFAAVPFVFSSENLSTAFGGAGVIKHAGQVQASIFGIGLYSSNDSYVTYLSANNYQLPGLEQWLFSAETYQAHFTEGVYYLPDNKGQEQRAITTGDESFTKLHARYVLPIGHGIHGAAPSMLPQTDISWDPRVSGVSSVKLTAFTRAQQLGIESMIPERTQGAELLLNWDNRDQANNSTQGGETSFTLRHGFEGRDAPSWTTWELEQSAFFSLSSNELFRQQVMALNLYLADTPSWNDTDNQGQAHRPPYYAGIGLGGFDRLRGYSAKRFSGRSALLYSMEYRVQPHWQPLQHWPVFEWYQVPWWQWVAFAEAGQVSDEFSAASLHQDMHWTLGTGVRFEVESIVVRAEIAKSQESTQFWVMVSQPF
;
A
#
# COMPACT_ATOMS: atom_id res chain seq x y z
N MET A 1 22.72 32.30 15.46
CA MET A 1 21.35 32.10 14.93
C MET A 1 21.36 32.46 13.46
N LYS A 2 21.53 31.51 12.58
CA LYS A 2 21.31 31.64 11.13
C LYS A 2 20.63 30.31 10.71
N SER A 3 19.31 30.36 10.57
CA SER A 3 18.51 29.29 9.96
C SER A 3 18.83 29.27 8.46
N SER A 4 19.51 28.23 7.99
CA SER A 4 19.76 28.04 6.57
C SER A 4 18.63 27.26 5.98
N TYR A 5 17.68 27.95 5.36
CA TYR A 5 16.74 27.34 4.43
C TYR A 5 17.53 26.90 3.20
N LYS A 6 17.80 25.61 3.07
CA LYS A 6 18.31 25.04 1.83
C LYS A 6 17.13 24.60 0.97
N THR A 7 16.63 25.51 0.15
CA THR A 7 15.76 25.18 -0.97
C THR A 7 16.64 24.57 -2.06
N ILE A 8 16.57 23.28 -2.25
CA ILE A 8 17.36 22.58 -3.27
C ILE A 8 16.42 22.25 -4.43
N PHE A 9 16.55 23.02 -5.51
CA PHE A 9 16.06 22.63 -6.84
C PHE A 9 17.13 21.72 -7.46
N ALA A 10 16.94 20.41 -7.38
CA ALA A 10 17.69 19.47 -8.19
C ALA A 10 16.81 19.03 -9.35
N SER A 11 17.15 19.48 -10.55
CA SER A 11 16.56 19.00 -11.80
C SER A 11 17.02 17.57 -12.04
N VAL A 12 16.22 16.59 -11.67
CA VAL A 12 16.49 15.19 -11.96
C VAL A 12 15.81 14.83 -13.26
N SER A 13 16.59 14.81 -14.34
CA SER A 13 16.19 14.10 -15.57
C SER A 13 16.28 12.59 -15.30
N LEU A 14 15.20 11.99 -14.81
CA LEU A 14 15.09 10.55 -14.70
C LEU A 14 14.48 10.03 -16.00
N CYS A 15 15.14 9.04 -16.60
CA CYS A 15 14.79 8.41 -17.87
C CYS A 15 13.31 8.13 -18.03
N LEU A 16 12.76 8.47 -19.20
CA LEU A 16 11.45 8.06 -19.69
C LEU A 16 11.27 6.54 -19.58
N LEU A 17 10.49 6.12 -18.62
CA LEU A 17 10.01 4.74 -18.47
C LEU A 17 8.49 4.79 -18.54
N THR A 18 7.94 4.17 -19.56
CA THR A 18 6.48 4.07 -19.75
C THR A 18 5.92 3.08 -18.74
N ALA A 19 5.21 3.58 -17.74
CA ALA A 19 4.50 2.76 -16.76
C ALA A 19 3.00 3.02 -16.88
N THR A 20 2.22 1.96 -16.95
CA THR A 20 0.76 2.02 -16.86
C THR A 20 0.41 2.10 -15.36
N ALA A 21 0.20 3.29 -14.84
CA ALA A 21 -0.30 3.48 -13.48
C ALA A 21 -1.83 3.61 -13.54
N ALA A 22 -2.50 2.59 -13.07
CA ALA A 22 -3.92 2.69 -12.76
C ALA A 22 -4.13 3.41 -11.41
N PRO A 23 -5.30 3.97 -11.16
CA PRO A 23 -5.61 4.82 -10.02
C PRO A 23 -5.70 4.08 -8.68
N VAL A 24 -4.63 3.47 -8.23
CA VAL A 24 -4.63 2.67 -6.99
C VAL A 24 -3.56 3.12 -5.99
N LEU A 25 -3.00 4.32 -6.14
CA LEU A 25 -2.17 4.94 -5.08
C LEU A 25 -2.88 5.03 -3.71
N ALA A 26 -4.12 4.61 -3.67
CA ALA A 26 -5.04 4.82 -2.56
C ALA A 26 -5.21 3.64 -1.60
N GLN A 27 -4.65 2.47 -1.84
CA GLN A 27 -4.91 1.30 -1.00
C GLN A 27 -3.70 0.78 -0.23
N THR A 28 -2.54 1.22 -0.55
CA THR A 28 -1.38 0.90 0.26
C THR A 28 -1.32 1.86 1.43
N GLY A 29 -1.17 1.31 2.62
CA GLY A 29 -0.69 2.09 3.76
C GLY A 29 0.62 2.76 3.36
N LEU A 30 0.49 3.92 2.70
CA LEU A 30 1.61 4.71 2.26
C LEU A 30 2.46 5.02 3.48
N ALA A 31 3.62 4.40 3.44
CA ALA A 31 4.80 4.76 4.19
C ALA A 31 4.46 5.38 5.56
N GLN A 32 4.28 4.57 6.57
CA GLN A 32 4.75 5.00 7.86
C GLN A 32 6.21 5.41 7.61
N ALA A 33 6.45 6.71 7.51
CA ALA A 33 7.82 7.21 7.49
C ALA A 33 8.44 6.70 8.78
N GLN A 34 9.23 5.64 8.68
CA GLN A 34 9.82 5.01 9.85
C GLN A 34 10.83 5.99 10.42
N LEU A 35 10.64 6.30 11.67
CA LEU A 35 11.53 7.10 12.47
C LEU A 35 12.88 6.40 12.56
N ASP A 36 13.95 7.16 12.50
CA ASP A 36 15.29 6.65 12.75
C ASP A 36 15.32 6.00 14.14
N GLN A 37 15.71 4.74 14.20
CA GLN A 37 15.75 3.92 15.42
C GLN A 37 16.47 4.61 16.57
N THR A 38 17.58 5.26 16.26
CA THR A 38 18.40 5.99 17.25
C THR A 38 17.67 7.18 17.86
N GLN A 39 16.83 7.85 17.09
CA GLN A 39 16.08 9.02 17.56
C GLN A 39 14.88 8.63 18.43
N LEU A 40 14.20 7.51 18.10
CA LEU A 40 13.10 7.01 18.94
C LEU A 40 13.60 6.46 20.27
N GLU A 41 14.71 5.74 20.28
CA GLU A 41 15.34 5.27 21.52
C GLU A 41 15.77 6.45 22.40
N GLN A 42 16.36 7.48 21.82
CA GLN A 42 16.73 8.71 22.54
C GLN A 42 15.51 9.51 23.00
N ALA A 43 14.47 9.60 22.19
CA ALA A 43 13.25 10.32 22.54
C ALA A 43 12.42 9.59 23.60
N ALA A 44 12.35 8.26 23.56
CA ALA A 44 11.73 7.43 24.60
C ALA A 44 12.49 7.58 25.94
N ALA A 45 13.82 7.74 25.89
CA ALA A 45 14.65 7.93 27.08
C ALA A 45 14.61 9.36 27.65
N THR A 46 14.28 10.37 26.85
CA THR A 46 14.44 11.79 27.24
C THR A 46 13.14 12.59 27.28
N ASN A 47 11.99 12.08 26.85
CA ASN A 47 10.77 12.89 26.61
C ASN A 47 11.02 14.12 25.71
N ALA A 48 12.07 14.10 24.91
CA ALA A 48 12.52 15.23 24.10
C ALA A 48 11.66 15.32 22.82
N LYS A 49 11.21 16.53 22.48
CA LYS A 49 10.60 16.81 21.19
C LYS A 49 11.69 16.74 20.11
N SER A 50 11.68 15.72 19.26
CA SER A 50 12.49 15.73 18.05
C SER A 50 12.03 16.87 17.14
N PRO A 51 12.95 17.66 16.58
CA PRO A 51 12.56 18.70 15.63
C PRO A 51 11.94 18.05 14.37
N PRO A 52 10.97 18.69 13.72
CA PRO A 52 10.44 18.19 12.46
C PRO A 52 11.53 18.07 11.38
N GLU A 53 11.55 16.94 10.71
CA GLU A 53 12.42 16.70 9.55
C GLU A 53 11.57 16.74 8.28
N PHE A 54 12.11 17.38 7.23
CA PHE A 54 11.40 17.57 5.96
C PHE A 54 12.20 16.92 4.84
N ALA A 55 11.54 16.07 4.07
CA ALA A 55 12.06 15.57 2.82
C ALA A 55 11.04 15.79 1.70
N ALA A 56 11.53 16.11 0.50
CA ALA A 56 10.68 16.23 -0.68
C ALA A 56 11.43 15.75 -1.91
N VAL A 57 10.78 14.95 -2.73
CA VAL A 57 11.35 14.34 -3.94
C VAL A 57 10.47 14.69 -5.13
N PRO A 58 10.97 15.44 -6.13
CA PRO A 58 10.28 15.60 -7.39
C PRO A 58 10.43 14.33 -8.22
N PHE A 59 9.41 14.02 -9.03
CA PHE A 59 9.45 12.89 -9.95
C PHE A 59 8.75 13.19 -11.27
N VAL A 60 9.15 12.44 -12.29
CA VAL A 60 8.52 12.41 -13.60
C VAL A 60 8.36 10.95 -14.00
N PHE A 61 7.19 10.58 -14.48
CA PHE A 61 6.94 9.23 -15.01
C PHE A 61 5.87 9.28 -16.10
N SER A 62 5.70 8.18 -16.79
CA SER A 62 4.62 8.02 -17.77
C SER A 62 3.84 6.75 -17.48
N SER A 63 2.53 6.81 -17.68
CA SER A 63 1.62 5.70 -17.47
C SER A 63 0.47 5.71 -18.46
N GLU A 64 -0.24 4.58 -18.58
CA GLU A 64 -1.39 4.46 -19.48
C GLU A 64 -2.48 5.49 -19.16
N ASN A 65 -2.76 5.74 -17.87
CA ASN A 65 -3.82 6.68 -17.44
C ASN A 65 -3.37 8.14 -17.36
N LEU A 66 -2.06 8.38 -17.19
CA LEU A 66 -1.52 9.70 -16.88
C LEU A 66 -0.68 10.27 -18.01
N SER A 67 -0.42 9.50 -19.11
CA SER A 67 0.56 9.93 -20.10
C SER A 67 1.90 10.31 -19.43
N THR A 68 2.47 11.48 -19.71
CA THR A 68 3.65 11.99 -18.97
C THR A 68 3.18 12.86 -17.81
N ALA A 69 3.50 12.45 -16.60
CA ALA A 69 3.14 13.14 -15.36
C ALA A 69 4.36 13.71 -14.64
N PHE A 70 4.19 14.89 -14.08
CA PHE A 70 5.17 15.61 -13.25
C PHE A 70 4.60 15.77 -11.86
N GLY A 71 5.38 15.53 -10.84
CA GLY A 71 4.89 15.64 -9.49
C GLY A 71 5.98 15.71 -8.44
N GLY A 72 5.53 15.68 -7.19
CA GLY A 72 6.40 15.61 -6.03
C GLY A 72 5.73 14.86 -4.89
N ALA A 73 6.54 14.19 -4.09
CA ALA A 73 6.16 13.64 -2.81
C ALA A 73 6.93 14.35 -1.70
N GLY A 74 6.27 14.59 -0.57
CA GLY A 74 6.90 15.23 0.58
C GLY A 74 6.49 14.54 1.88
N VAL A 75 7.41 14.49 2.84
CA VAL A 75 7.17 13.97 4.18
C VAL A 75 7.68 14.97 5.22
N ILE A 76 6.91 15.10 6.29
CA ILE A 76 7.30 15.75 7.52
C ILE A 76 7.33 14.67 8.59
N LYS A 77 8.52 14.24 9.02
CA LYS A 77 8.70 13.36 10.17
C LYS A 77 8.64 14.17 11.47
N HIS A 78 8.29 13.54 12.56
CA HIS A 78 8.15 14.20 13.88
C HIS A 78 7.21 15.42 13.84
N ALA A 79 6.10 15.31 13.13
CA ALA A 79 5.15 16.41 12.92
C ALA A 79 4.38 16.77 14.21
N GLY A 80 5.08 17.40 15.14
CA GLY A 80 4.58 17.77 16.47
C GLY A 80 4.69 16.69 17.54
N GLN A 81 4.88 15.44 17.16
CA GLN A 81 5.12 14.27 18.04
C GLN A 81 6.17 13.37 17.37
N VAL A 82 6.96 12.67 18.16
CA VAL A 82 8.08 11.84 17.65
C VAL A 82 7.62 10.79 16.64
N GLN A 83 6.51 10.12 16.93
CA GLN A 83 5.93 9.07 16.08
C GLN A 83 5.03 9.60 14.96
N ALA A 84 4.66 10.89 14.97
CA ALA A 84 3.72 11.46 14.02
C ALA A 84 4.41 11.89 12.72
N SER A 85 3.72 11.70 11.61
CA SER A 85 4.17 12.15 10.29
C SER A 85 3.03 12.74 9.47
N ILE A 86 3.38 13.64 8.55
CA ILE A 86 2.50 14.13 7.49
C ILE A 86 3.17 13.76 6.18
N PHE A 87 2.41 13.14 5.28
CA PHE A 87 2.89 12.78 3.96
C PHE A 87 1.93 13.28 2.89
N GLY A 88 2.47 13.76 1.77
CA GLY A 88 1.68 14.23 0.66
C GLY A 88 2.31 13.90 -0.68
N ILE A 89 1.46 13.66 -1.69
CA ILE A 89 1.82 13.52 -3.10
C ILE A 89 0.94 14.46 -3.91
N GLY A 90 1.53 15.13 -4.90
CA GLY A 90 0.81 15.87 -5.91
C GLY A 90 1.43 15.64 -7.26
N LEU A 91 0.62 15.36 -8.27
CA LEU A 91 1.07 15.23 -9.65
C LEU A 91 0.03 15.80 -10.62
N TYR A 92 0.54 16.25 -11.76
CA TYR A 92 -0.23 16.70 -12.90
C TYR A 92 0.38 16.13 -14.19
N SER A 93 -0.43 15.80 -15.14
CA SER A 93 0.00 15.10 -16.35
C SER A 93 -0.27 15.89 -17.63
N SER A 94 0.40 15.47 -18.71
CA SER A 94 0.28 16.09 -20.03
C SER A 94 -1.09 15.89 -20.70
N ASN A 95 -1.93 14.98 -20.19
CA ASN A 95 -3.30 14.75 -20.64
C ASN A 95 -4.35 15.36 -19.69
N ASP A 96 -3.98 16.40 -18.92
CA ASP A 96 -4.82 17.09 -17.97
C ASP A 96 -5.34 16.24 -16.79
N SER A 97 -4.77 15.04 -16.58
CA SER A 97 -5.05 14.25 -15.39
C SER A 97 -4.24 14.74 -14.20
N TYR A 98 -4.78 14.59 -12.99
CA TYR A 98 -4.06 14.92 -11.75
C TYR A 98 -4.35 13.92 -10.65
N VAL A 99 -3.43 13.81 -9.69
CA VAL A 99 -3.60 13.05 -8.47
C VAL A 99 -3.07 13.84 -7.29
N THR A 100 -3.82 13.86 -6.20
CA THR A 100 -3.41 14.41 -4.91
C THR A 100 -3.69 13.40 -3.80
N TYR A 101 -2.74 13.26 -2.88
CA TYR A 101 -2.89 12.46 -1.68
C TYR A 101 -2.28 13.21 -0.50
N LEU A 102 -2.94 13.15 0.64
CA LEU A 102 -2.46 13.73 1.89
C LEU A 102 -2.81 12.79 3.04
N SER A 103 -1.85 12.53 3.93
CA SER A 103 -2.08 11.79 5.17
C SER A 103 -1.40 12.44 6.35
N ALA A 104 -2.04 12.31 7.52
CA ALA A 104 -1.50 12.64 8.83
C ALA A 104 -1.57 11.36 9.67
N ASN A 105 -0.43 10.86 10.16
CA ASN A 105 -0.31 9.53 10.70
C ASN A 105 0.20 9.51 12.14
N ASN A 106 -0.28 8.53 12.91
CA ASN A 106 0.23 8.13 14.21
C ASN A 106 0.21 9.22 15.29
N TYR A 107 -0.80 10.10 15.27
CA TYR A 107 -1.01 11.07 16.33
C TYR A 107 -1.56 10.39 17.59
N GLN A 108 -0.99 10.72 18.73
CA GLN A 108 -1.40 10.23 20.04
C GLN A 108 -2.07 11.36 20.83
N LEU A 109 -3.21 11.07 21.45
CA LEU A 109 -3.87 12.03 22.34
C LEU A 109 -3.41 11.82 23.78
N PRO A 110 -3.31 12.90 24.59
CA PRO A 110 -2.93 12.78 26.01
C PRO A 110 -3.85 11.83 26.77
N GLY A 111 -3.27 10.92 27.55
CA GLY A 111 -3.99 9.90 28.31
C GLY A 111 -4.48 8.69 27.50
N LEU A 112 -4.19 8.63 26.20
CA LEU A 112 -4.53 7.51 25.31
C LEU A 112 -3.25 6.84 24.78
N GLU A 113 -2.40 6.32 25.66
CA GLU A 113 -1.06 5.83 25.33
C GLU A 113 -1.06 4.57 24.43
N GLN A 114 -2.17 3.83 24.41
CA GLN A 114 -2.35 2.66 23.54
C GLN A 114 -3.02 3.00 22.19
N TRP A 115 -3.36 4.28 21.95
CA TRP A 115 -4.07 4.70 20.76
C TRP A 115 -3.23 5.56 19.83
N LEU A 116 -3.37 5.32 18.53
CA LEU A 116 -2.84 6.16 17.46
C LEU A 116 -3.96 6.55 16.50
N PHE A 117 -4.01 7.81 16.15
CA PHE A 117 -5.01 8.38 15.26
C PHE A 117 -4.35 8.81 13.96
N SER A 118 -5.02 8.55 12.84
CA SER A 118 -4.56 8.93 11.51
C SER A 118 -5.73 9.37 10.64
N ALA A 119 -5.44 10.19 9.64
CA ALA A 119 -6.40 10.60 8.64
C ALA A 119 -5.73 10.64 7.28
N GLU A 120 -6.46 10.25 6.23
CA GLU A 120 -5.98 10.32 4.86
C GLU A 120 -7.08 10.75 3.89
N THR A 121 -6.66 11.44 2.84
CA THR A 121 -7.54 11.85 1.74
C THR A 121 -6.83 11.73 0.41
N TYR A 122 -7.59 11.41 -0.61
CA TYR A 122 -7.13 11.24 -1.98
C TYR A 122 -8.14 11.85 -2.93
N GLN A 123 -7.66 12.47 -3.98
CA GLN A 123 -8.44 12.97 -5.10
C GLN A 123 -7.65 12.78 -6.38
N ALA A 124 -8.30 12.29 -7.43
CA ALA A 124 -7.74 12.15 -8.75
C ALA A 124 -8.78 12.45 -9.81
N HIS A 125 -8.30 13.00 -10.93
CA HIS A 125 -9.02 13.12 -12.18
C HIS A 125 -8.20 12.46 -13.28
N PHE A 126 -8.82 11.54 -14.01
CA PHE A 126 -8.22 10.88 -15.16
C PHE A 126 -9.02 11.25 -16.41
N THR A 127 -8.38 11.88 -17.38
CA THR A 127 -9.01 12.25 -18.66
C THR A 127 -9.23 11.01 -19.53
N GLU A 128 -8.30 10.04 -19.49
CA GLU A 128 -8.32 8.79 -20.25
C GLU A 128 -8.02 7.62 -19.32
N GLY A 129 -8.83 7.46 -18.24
CA GLY A 129 -8.69 6.37 -17.29
C GLY A 129 -9.08 5.02 -17.89
N VAL A 130 -8.31 3.99 -17.61
CA VAL A 130 -8.59 2.61 -18.02
C VAL A 130 -9.29 1.86 -16.88
N TYR A 131 -10.48 1.39 -17.15
CA TYR A 131 -11.34 0.67 -16.20
C TYR A 131 -11.77 -0.68 -16.77
N TYR A 132 -11.93 -1.67 -15.89
CA TYR A 132 -12.50 -2.97 -16.25
C TYR A 132 -13.87 -3.06 -15.59
N LEU A 133 -14.92 -2.91 -16.39
CA LEU A 133 -16.29 -2.79 -15.89
C LEU A 133 -17.11 -4.01 -16.36
N PRO A 134 -18.03 -4.53 -15.53
CA PRO A 134 -18.92 -5.60 -15.95
C PRO A 134 -19.88 -5.10 -17.03
N ASP A 135 -20.03 -5.88 -18.11
CA ASP A 135 -21.06 -5.67 -19.11
C ASP A 135 -22.42 -6.20 -18.63
N ASN A 136 -23.44 -6.07 -19.48
CA ASN A 136 -24.80 -6.57 -19.21
C ASN A 136 -24.89 -8.09 -19.01
N LYS A 137 -23.81 -8.83 -19.29
CA LYS A 137 -23.70 -10.29 -19.10
C LYS A 137 -22.78 -10.64 -17.93
N GLY A 138 -22.27 -9.65 -17.21
CA GLY A 138 -21.32 -9.82 -16.12
C GLY A 138 -19.88 -10.11 -16.58
N GLN A 139 -19.56 -9.92 -17.88
CA GLN A 139 -18.20 -10.06 -18.38
C GLN A 139 -17.46 -8.73 -18.25
N GLU A 140 -16.26 -8.76 -17.73
CA GLU A 140 -15.44 -7.57 -17.60
C GLU A 140 -14.95 -7.07 -18.97
N GLN A 141 -15.26 -5.83 -19.27
CA GLN A 141 -14.81 -5.14 -20.48
C GLN A 141 -13.90 -3.96 -20.12
N ARG A 142 -12.84 -3.81 -20.90
CA ARG A 142 -11.94 -2.66 -20.80
C ARG A 142 -12.63 -1.42 -21.38
N ALA A 143 -12.80 -0.40 -20.55
CA ALA A 143 -13.31 0.92 -20.91
C ALA A 143 -12.23 1.98 -20.74
N ILE A 144 -12.16 2.93 -21.67
CA ILE A 144 -11.32 4.13 -21.55
C ILE A 144 -12.30 5.31 -21.47
N THR A 145 -12.25 6.02 -20.35
CA THR A 145 -13.17 7.14 -20.10
C THR A 145 -12.59 8.10 -19.08
N THR A 146 -13.18 9.28 -18.96
CA THR A 146 -12.87 10.16 -17.83
C THR A 146 -13.30 9.50 -16.53
N GLY A 147 -12.56 9.75 -15.45
CA GLY A 147 -12.89 9.27 -14.12
C GLY A 147 -12.43 10.22 -13.03
N ASP A 148 -13.36 10.56 -12.15
CA ASP A 148 -13.09 11.28 -10.91
C ASP A 148 -13.11 10.31 -9.75
N GLU A 149 -12.05 10.27 -8.96
CA GLU A 149 -11.91 9.36 -7.84
C GLU A 149 -11.57 10.11 -6.57
N SER A 150 -12.16 9.70 -5.48
CA SER A 150 -11.82 10.26 -4.18
C SER A 150 -12.05 9.27 -3.05
N PHE A 151 -11.28 9.44 -1.98
CA PHE A 151 -11.61 8.86 -0.69
C PHE A 151 -11.15 9.76 0.46
N THR A 152 -11.80 9.57 1.61
CA THR A 152 -11.35 10.08 2.89
C THR A 152 -11.50 8.97 3.92
N LYS A 153 -10.48 8.78 4.75
CA LYS A 153 -10.48 7.79 5.82
C LYS A 153 -10.00 8.41 7.12
N LEU A 154 -10.63 8.01 8.22
CA LEU A 154 -10.24 8.33 9.58
C LEU A 154 -9.96 7.05 10.33
N HIS A 155 -8.83 6.96 11.00
CA HIS A 155 -8.36 5.76 11.67
C HIS A 155 -8.17 5.98 13.16
N ALA A 156 -8.57 4.98 13.95
CA ALA A 156 -8.23 4.85 15.36
C ALA A 156 -7.64 3.45 15.57
N ARG A 157 -6.35 3.36 15.87
CA ARG A 157 -5.62 2.11 16.10
C ARG A 157 -5.36 1.95 17.58
N TYR A 158 -5.83 0.87 18.16
CA TYR A 158 -5.53 0.44 19.52
C TYR A 158 -4.45 -0.64 19.48
N VAL A 159 -3.32 -0.40 20.12
CA VAL A 159 -2.25 -1.39 20.30
C VAL A 159 -2.54 -2.18 21.56
N LEU A 160 -2.63 -3.51 21.45
CA LEU A 160 -2.88 -4.36 22.59
C LEU A 160 -1.65 -4.38 23.52
N PRO A 161 -1.84 -4.33 24.86
CA PRO A 161 -0.74 -4.33 25.81
C PRO A 161 -0.15 -5.75 26.01
N ILE A 162 0.21 -6.40 24.89
CA ILE A 162 0.88 -7.70 24.83
C ILE A 162 2.05 -7.63 23.85
N GLY A 163 3.00 -8.55 23.96
CA GLY A 163 4.23 -8.51 23.16
C GLY A 163 4.91 -7.14 23.30
N HIS A 164 5.34 -6.56 22.17
CA HIS A 164 5.97 -5.23 22.18
C HIS A 164 4.98 -4.08 22.45
N GLY A 165 3.68 -4.33 22.33
CA GLY A 165 2.65 -3.33 22.65
C GLY A 165 2.50 -3.00 24.13
N ILE A 166 3.13 -3.76 25.03
CA ILE A 166 3.06 -3.56 26.50
C ILE A 166 3.59 -2.18 26.92
N HIS A 167 4.51 -1.60 26.14
CA HIS A 167 5.12 -0.31 26.44
C HIS A 167 4.34 0.89 25.86
N GLY A 168 3.20 0.64 25.21
CA GLY A 168 2.39 1.67 24.56
C GLY A 168 2.52 1.67 23.02
N ALA A 169 1.64 2.42 22.38
CA ALA A 169 1.53 2.43 20.92
C ALA A 169 2.73 3.11 20.23
N ALA A 170 3.24 4.22 20.76
CA ALA A 170 4.37 4.91 20.14
C ALA A 170 5.69 4.12 20.23
N PRO A 171 6.08 3.55 21.40
CA PRO A 171 7.25 2.67 21.50
C PRO A 171 7.15 1.39 20.65
N SER A 172 5.93 0.87 20.42
CA SER A 172 5.74 -0.35 19.64
C SER A 172 6.08 -0.19 18.14
N MET A 173 6.27 1.03 17.69
CA MET A 173 6.67 1.32 16.28
C MET A 173 8.18 1.14 16.04
N LEU A 174 8.98 0.91 17.07
CA LEU A 174 10.41 0.64 16.95
C LEU A 174 10.66 -0.72 16.28
N PRO A 175 11.72 -0.86 15.49
CA PRO A 175 12.16 -2.14 14.95
C PRO A 175 12.35 -3.19 16.04
N GLN A 176 12.07 -4.44 15.72
CA GLN A 176 12.06 -5.54 16.67
C GLN A 176 13.29 -6.44 16.47
N THR A 177 13.93 -6.82 17.55
CA THR A 177 15.11 -7.71 17.54
C THR A 177 14.77 -9.14 17.94
N ASP A 178 13.77 -9.32 18.79
CA ASP A 178 13.38 -10.63 19.33
C ASP A 178 12.16 -11.18 18.58
N ILE A 179 12.43 -11.87 17.47
CA ILE A 179 11.38 -12.39 16.59
C ILE A 179 10.93 -13.78 17.08
N SER A 180 9.63 -13.89 17.40
CA SER A 180 8.97 -15.13 17.77
C SER A 180 7.58 -15.20 17.15
N TRP A 181 7.10 -16.40 16.84
CA TRP A 181 5.74 -16.61 16.33
C TRP A 181 4.68 -16.72 17.43
N ASP A 182 4.98 -16.29 18.66
CA ASP A 182 4.03 -16.14 19.76
C ASP A 182 3.67 -14.65 19.97
N PRO A 183 2.44 -14.23 19.66
CA PRO A 183 2.04 -12.82 19.77
C PRO A 183 2.03 -12.28 21.20
N ARG A 184 2.12 -13.15 22.22
CA ARG A 184 2.23 -12.73 23.63
C ARG A 184 3.65 -12.29 23.99
N VAL A 185 4.64 -12.71 23.21
CA VAL A 185 6.07 -12.48 23.48
C VAL A 185 6.67 -11.50 22.51
N SER A 186 6.30 -11.60 21.23
CA SER A 186 6.90 -10.84 20.14
C SER A 186 5.83 -10.24 19.25
N GLY A 187 6.21 -9.17 18.56
CA GLY A 187 5.32 -8.49 17.64
C GLY A 187 4.37 -7.51 18.30
N VAL A 188 3.68 -6.79 17.47
CA VAL A 188 2.68 -5.77 17.85
C VAL A 188 1.31 -6.25 17.39
N SER A 189 0.46 -6.58 18.36
CA SER A 189 -0.94 -6.87 18.08
C SER A 189 -1.77 -5.60 18.18
N SER A 190 -2.62 -5.34 17.21
CA SER A 190 -3.46 -4.13 17.20
C SER A 190 -4.82 -4.34 16.57
N VAL A 191 -5.76 -3.49 16.97
CA VAL A 191 -7.10 -3.38 16.38
C VAL A 191 -7.22 -1.97 15.81
N LYS A 192 -7.49 -1.85 14.52
CA LYS A 192 -7.70 -0.55 13.85
C LYS A 192 -9.14 -0.44 13.37
N LEU A 193 -9.82 0.61 13.79
CA LEU A 193 -11.11 1.01 13.30
C LEU A 193 -10.93 2.13 12.29
N THR A 194 -11.58 2.01 11.14
CA THR A 194 -11.55 3.02 10.08
C THR A 194 -12.96 3.40 9.68
N ALA A 195 -13.26 4.70 9.70
CA ALA A 195 -14.42 5.22 8.99
C ALA A 195 -13.97 5.69 7.61
N PHE A 196 -14.69 5.31 6.55
CA PHE A 196 -14.32 5.66 5.18
C PHE A 196 -15.48 6.21 4.38
N THR A 197 -15.13 7.09 3.46
CA THR A 197 -15.96 7.47 2.31
C THR A 197 -15.12 7.27 1.07
N ARG A 198 -15.69 6.68 0.03
CA ARG A 198 -15.03 6.49 -1.27
C ARG A 198 -16.02 6.79 -2.40
N ALA A 199 -15.55 7.47 -3.44
CA ALA A 199 -16.34 7.78 -4.61
C ALA A 199 -15.53 7.53 -5.89
N GLN A 200 -16.24 7.09 -6.94
CA GLN A 200 -15.73 7.01 -8.31
C GLN A 200 -16.85 7.41 -9.25
N GLN A 201 -16.60 8.41 -10.08
CA GLN A 201 -17.54 8.92 -11.07
C GLN A 201 -16.91 8.80 -12.45
N LEU A 202 -17.57 8.07 -13.34
CA LEU A 202 -17.05 7.79 -14.69
C LEU A 202 -17.81 8.63 -15.72
N GLY A 203 -17.11 9.02 -16.79
CA GLY A 203 -17.72 9.78 -17.90
C GLY A 203 -18.64 8.96 -18.81
N ILE A 204 -18.98 7.73 -18.42
CA ILE A 204 -19.93 6.85 -19.10
C ILE A 204 -21.08 6.51 -18.14
N GLU A 205 -22.27 6.29 -18.67
CA GLU A 205 -23.38 5.79 -17.87
C GLU A 205 -23.05 4.40 -17.33
N SER A 206 -23.10 4.26 -16.02
CA SER A 206 -22.89 2.97 -15.34
C SER A 206 -23.93 2.80 -14.25
N MET A 207 -24.36 1.55 -14.03
CA MET A 207 -25.23 1.21 -12.90
C MET A 207 -24.45 1.03 -11.59
N ILE A 208 -23.16 1.32 -11.59
CA ILE A 208 -22.29 1.20 -10.42
C ILE A 208 -22.56 2.41 -9.51
N PRO A 209 -22.84 2.20 -8.23
CA PRO A 209 -22.99 3.30 -7.28
C PRO A 209 -21.74 4.20 -7.26
N GLU A 210 -21.93 5.51 -7.48
CA GLU A 210 -20.80 6.45 -7.53
C GLU A 210 -20.13 6.67 -6.17
N ARG A 211 -20.81 6.37 -5.08
CA ARG A 211 -20.32 6.60 -3.73
C ARG A 211 -20.66 5.45 -2.79
N THR A 212 -19.69 5.11 -1.94
CA THR A 212 -19.88 4.21 -0.80
C THR A 212 -19.23 4.80 0.45
N GLN A 213 -19.80 4.53 1.60
CA GLN A 213 -19.27 4.89 2.90
C GLN A 213 -19.45 3.71 3.85
N GLY A 214 -18.62 3.63 4.87
CA GLY A 214 -18.70 2.49 5.77
C GLY A 214 -17.67 2.52 6.88
N ALA A 215 -17.52 1.38 7.50
CA ALA A 215 -16.54 1.12 8.53
C ALA A 215 -15.70 -0.11 8.21
N GLU A 216 -14.46 -0.11 8.69
CA GLU A 216 -13.53 -1.22 8.56
C GLU A 216 -12.94 -1.53 9.94
N LEU A 217 -12.88 -2.82 10.27
CA LEU A 217 -12.16 -3.37 11.41
C LEU A 217 -10.98 -4.17 10.87
N LEU A 218 -9.77 -3.77 11.25
CA LEU A 218 -8.54 -4.51 10.97
C LEU A 218 -7.97 -5.06 12.28
N LEU A 219 -7.82 -6.38 12.34
CA LEU A 219 -7.02 -7.07 13.34
C LEU A 219 -5.65 -7.34 12.72
N ASN A 220 -4.59 -6.91 13.37
CA ASN A 220 -3.24 -7.02 12.84
C ASN A 220 -2.27 -7.50 13.92
N TRP A 221 -1.40 -8.41 13.54
CA TRP A 221 -0.22 -8.81 14.29
C TRP A 221 1.01 -8.74 13.38
N ASP A 222 1.96 -7.89 13.73
CA ASP A 222 3.18 -7.64 12.98
C ASP A 222 4.39 -7.94 13.88
N ASN A 223 5.15 -8.99 13.55
CA ASN A 223 6.40 -9.34 14.20
C ASN A 223 7.60 -9.30 13.25
N ARG A 224 7.50 -8.54 12.18
CA ARG A 224 8.63 -8.28 11.28
C ARG A 224 9.72 -7.53 12.03
N ASP A 225 10.96 -7.86 11.74
CA ASP A 225 12.13 -7.14 12.27
C ASP A 225 12.15 -5.68 11.82
N GLN A 226 11.84 -5.42 10.57
CA GLN A 226 11.73 -4.07 9.98
C GLN A 226 10.62 -4.05 8.91
N ALA A 227 9.74 -3.08 8.94
CA ALA A 227 8.65 -3.00 7.98
C ALA A 227 9.13 -2.67 6.55
N ASN A 228 10.12 -1.79 6.38
CA ASN A 228 10.63 -1.38 5.07
C ASN A 228 11.54 -2.41 4.40
N ASN A 229 12.21 -3.25 5.17
CA ASN A 229 13.17 -4.24 4.68
C ASN A 229 13.12 -5.50 5.54
N SER A 230 11.96 -6.12 5.61
CA SER A 230 11.71 -7.31 6.43
C SER A 230 12.63 -8.46 6.03
N THR A 231 13.34 -9.02 7.01
CA THR A 231 14.22 -10.18 6.81
C THR A 231 13.77 -11.41 7.59
N GLN A 232 13.03 -11.20 8.66
CA GLN A 232 12.51 -12.25 9.54
C GLN A 232 11.14 -11.86 10.07
N GLY A 233 10.40 -12.84 10.59
CA GLY A 233 9.07 -12.65 11.12
C GLY A 233 8.00 -12.63 10.04
N GLY A 234 6.91 -11.94 10.29
CA GLY A 234 5.79 -11.83 9.35
C GLY A 234 4.72 -10.89 9.84
N GLU A 235 3.69 -10.77 9.04
CA GLU A 235 2.51 -9.97 9.35
C GLU A 235 1.26 -10.78 9.05
N THR A 236 0.33 -10.81 10.01
CA THR A 236 -1.00 -11.40 9.84
C THR A 236 -2.02 -10.30 9.98
N SER A 237 -2.87 -10.12 8.99
CA SER A 237 -3.96 -9.16 9.03
C SER A 237 -5.30 -9.80 8.66
N PHE A 238 -6.33 -9.45 9.40
CA PHE A 238 -7.71 -9.79 9.08
C PHE A 238 -8.52 -8.49 9.04
N THR A 239 -9.05 -8.18 7.87
CA THR A 239 -9.86 -6.99 7.62
C THR A 239 -11.31 -7.39 7.42
N LEU A 240 -12.22 -6.79 8.17
CA LEU A 240 -13.66 -6.86 7.94
C LEU A 240 -14.14 -5.47 7.55
N ARG A 241 -14.73 -5.33 6.36
CA ARG A 241 -15.24 -4.07 5.84
C ARG A 241 -16.73 -4.15 5.61
N HIS A 242 -17.47 -3.16 6.11
CA HIS A 242 -18.90 -3.04 5.92
C HIS A 242 -19.24 -1.69 5.29
N GLY A 243 -19.83 -1.73 4.09
CA GLY A 243 -20.41 -0.56 3.44
C GLY A 243 -21.85 -0.37 3.91
N PHE A 244 -22.18 0.84 4.36
CA PHE A 244 -23.50 1.18 4.82
C PHE A 244 -24.45 1.35 3.64
N GLU A 245 -25.72 1.03 3.85
CA GLU A 245 -26.76 1.36 2.90
C GLU A 245 -26.78 2.87 2.60
N GLY A 246 -26.85 3.19 1.33
CA GLY A 246 -26.89 4.56 0.80
C GLY A 246 -28.11 4.76 -0.10
N ARG A 247 -28.24 5.97 -0.69
CA ARG A 247 -29.36 6.28 -1.58
C ARG A 247 -29.45 5.32 -2.77
N ASP A 248 -28.29 4.96 -3.36
CA ASP A 248 -28.20 4.23 -4.63
C ASP A 248 -27.35 2.96 -4.49
N ALA A 249 -27.02 2.56 -3.25
CA ALA A 249 -26.17 1.41 -2.97
C ALA A 249 -26.72 0.62 -1.77
N PRO A 250 -26.98 -0.69 -1.91
CA PRO A 250 -27.26 -1.55 -0.77
C PRO A 250 -26.04 -1.68 0.13
N SER A 251 -26.26 -2.08 1.39
CA SER A 251 -25.17 -2.45 2.27
C SER A 251 -24.42 -3.68 1.76
N TRP A 252 -23.13 -3.78 2.09
CA TRP A 252 -22.31 -4.92 1.71
C TRP A 252 -21.27 -5.22 2.77
N THR A 253 -20.75 -6.44 2.77
CA THR A 253 -19.71 -6.87 3.71
C THR A 253 -18.66 -7.68 2.97
N THR A 254 -17.38 -7.35 3.18
CA THR A 254 -16.22 -8.11 2.71
C THR A 254 -15.30 -8.42 3.87
N TRP A 255 -14.59 -9.54 3.77
CA TRP A 255 -13.46 -9.81 4.64
C TRP A 255 -12.24 -10.21 3.81
N GLU A 256 -11.06 -9.89 4.34
CA GLU A 256 -9.77 -10.17 3.74
C GLU A 256 -8.82 -10.71 4.82
N LEU A 257 -8.13 -11.78 4.52
CA LEU A 257 -7.06 -12.36 5.33
C LEU A 257 -5.77 -12.25 4.53
N GLU A 258 -4.74 -11.68 5.11
CA GLU A 258 -3.42 -11.62 4.50
C GLU A 258 -2.36 -12.07 5.52
N GLN A 259 -1.46 -12.92 5.05
CA GLN A 259 -0.36 -13.46 5.83
C GLN A 259 0.93 -13.33 5.04
N SER A 260 1.90 -12.58 5.55
CA SER A 260 3.26 -12.57 5.04
C SER A 260 4.23 -13.27 5.99
N ALA A 261 5.31 -13.83 5.44
CA ALA A 261 6.37 -14.45 6.22
C ALA A 261 7.72 -14.23 5.52
N PHE A 262 8.74 -13.92 6.32
CA PHE A 262 10.08 -13.59 5.84
C PHE A 262 11.12 -14.52 6.46
N PHE A 263 11.97 -15.07 5.61
CA PHE A 263 13.01 -16.03 6.00
C PHE A 263 14.36 -15.55 5.51
N SER A 264 15.22 -15.17 6.44
CA SER A 264 16.61 -14.82 6.15
C SER A 264 17.38 -16.06 5.73
N LEU A 265 18.08 -15.97 4.60
CA LEU A 265 18.98 -16.99 4.11
C LEU A 265 20.43 -16.58 4.37
N SER A 266 21.36 -17.53 4.33
CA SER A 266 22.77 -17.26 4.60
C SER A 266 23.34 -16.28 3.58
N SER A 267 24.10 -15.29 4.05
CA SER A 267 24.89 -14.40 3.21
C SER A 267 25.99 -15.17 2.47
N ASN A 268 26.47 -14.64 1.37
CA ASN A 268 27.56 -15.23 0.58
C ASN A 268 28.49 -14.12 0.04
N GLU A 269 29.48 -14.48 -0.78
CA GLU A 269 30.45 -13.53 -1.34
C GLU A 269 29.81 -12.44 -2.23
N LEU A 270 28.64 -12.71 -2.86
CA LEU A 270 27.94 -11.78 -3.75
C LEU A 270 26.91 -10.94 -3.00
N PHE A 271 26.22 -11.56 -2.05
CA PHE A 271 25.07 -10.97 -1.38
C PHE A 271 25.28 -10.88 0.14
N ARG A 272 25.21 -9.68 0.68
CA ARG A 272 25.23 -9.43 2.12
C ARG A 272 23.95 -9.86 2.83
N GLN A 273 22.82 -9.89 2.11
CA GLN A 273 21.51 -10.27 2.61
C GLN A 273 20.74 -11.01 1.52
N GLN A 274 20.08 -12.07 1.92
CA GLN A 274 19.17 -12.84 1.08
C GLN A 274 17.92 -13.17 1.88
N VAL A 275 16.76 -12.98 1.30
CA VAL A 275 15.47 -13.18 1.96
C VAL A 275 14.51 -13.89 1.02
N MET A 276 13.85 -14.93 1.53
CA MET A 276 12.66 -15.51 0.91
C MET A 276 11.45 -14.90 1.59
N ALA A 277 10.60 -14.20 0.85
CA ALA A 277 9.36 -13.62 1.32
C ALA A 277 8.17 -14.34 0.68
N LEU A 278 7.21 -14.73 1.50
CA LEU A 278 5.97 -15.41 1.09
C LEU A 278 4.78 -14.57 1.51
N ASN A 279 3.75 -14.52 0.68
CA ASN A 279 2.47 -13.88 1.01
C ASN A 279 1.30 -14.75 0.54
N LEU A 280 0.28 -14.82 1.37
CA LEU A 280 -1.02 -15.42 1.10
C LEU A 280 -2.10 -14.38 1.31
N TYR A 281 -2.94 -14.17 0.31
CA TYR A 281 -4.13 -13.33 0.40
C TYR A 281 -5.36 -14.16 0.10
N LEU A 282 -6.39 -14.06 0.93
CA LEU A 282 -7.68 -14.71 0.78
C LEU A 282 -8.78 -13.72 1.15
N ALA A 283 -9.80 -13.61 0.32
CA ALA A 283 -10.91 -12.69 0.54
C ALA A 283 -12.25 -13.26 0.09
N ASP A 284 -13.33 -12.83 0.72
CA ASP A 284 -14.72 -13.15 0.31
C ASP A 284 -15.67 -11.97 0.63
N THR A 285 -16.76 -11.92 -0.13
CA THR A 285 -17.90 -11.05 0.06
C THR A 285 -19.11 -11.91 0.46
N PRO A 286 -19.33 -12.20 1.75
CA PRO A 286 -20.44 -13.07 2.18
C PRO A 286 -21.82 -12.57 1.72
N SER A 287 -22.01 -11.26 1.62
CA SER A 287 -23.26 -10.63 1.18
C SER A 287 -23.50 -10.68 -0.34
N TRP A 288 -22.59 -11.30 -1.13
CA TRP A 288 -22.59 -11.25 -2.60
C TRP A 288 -23.90 -11.70 -3.27
N ASN A 289 -24.55 -12.72 -2.72
CA ASN A 289 -25.79 -13.30 -3.23
C ASN A 289 -27.03 -12.82 -2.48
N ASP A 290 -26.88 -12.00 -1.45
CA ASP A 290 -28.00 -11.41 -0.73
C ASP A 290 -28.62 -10.31 -1.60
N THR A 291 -29.94 -10.15 -1.53
CA THR A 291 -30.68 -9.12 -2.24
C THR A 291 -31.62 -8.38 -1.29
N ASP A 292 -31.79 -7.10 -1.51
CA ASP A 292 -32.80 -6.32 -0.80
C ASP A 292 -34.22 -6.60 -1.30
N ASN A 293 -35.20 -5.92 -0.73
CA ASN A 293 -36.62 -6.05 -1.12
C ASN A 293 -36.90 -5.53 -2.55
N GLN A 294 -35.98 -4.84 -3.17
CA GLN A 294 -36.08 -4.32 -4.53
C GLN A 294 -35.32 -5.22 -5.53
N GLY A 295 -34.69 -6.28 -5.05
CA GLY A 295 -33.88 -7.21 -5.85
C GLY A 295 -32.47 -6.72 -6.14
N GLN A 296 -31.97 -5.66 -5.49
CA GLN A 296 -30.58 -5.21 -5.61
C GLN A 296 -29.67 -6.11 -4.79
N ALA A 297 -28.57 -6.54 -5.40
CA ALA A 297 -27.58 -7.38 -4.72
C ALA A 297 -26.73 -6.59 -3.72
N HIS A 298 -26.49 -7.17 -2.56
CA HIS A 298 -25.62 -6.61 -1.50
C HIS A 298 -24.13 -6.76 -1.84
N ARG A 299 -23.72 -6.18 -2.97
CA ARG A 299 -22.37 -6.24 -3.51
C ARG A 299 -21.66 -4.90 -3.33
N PRO A 300 -20.35 -4.90 -3.01
CA PRO A 300 -19.58 -3.66 -3.02
C PRO A 300 -19.55 -3.08 -4.44
N PRO A 301 -19.50 -1.73 -4.57
CA PRO A 301 -19.18 -1.13 -5.85
C PRO A 301 -17.82 -1.66 -6.36
N TYR A 302 -17.68 -1.80 -7.67
CA TYR A 302 -16.49 -2.34 -8.32
C TYR A 302 -15.17 -1.77 -7.76
N TYR A 303 -15.10 -0.45 -7.59
CA TYR A 303 -13.90 0.23 -7.06
C TYR A 303 -13.63 -0.08 -5.57
N ALA A 304 -14.61 -0.59 -4.81
CA ALA A 304 -14.48 -0.92 -3.39
C ALA A 304 -14.44 -2.43 -3.10
N GLY A 305 -14.78 -3.26 -4.11
CA GLY A 305 -14.85 -4.71 -3.98
C GLY A 305 -13.50 -5.42 -4.07
N ILE A 306 -13.55 -6.74 -3.92
CA ILE A 306 -12.40 -7.64 -4.04
C ILE A 306 -11.95 -7.69 -5.50
N GLY A 307 -10.63 -7.69 -5.72
CA GLY A 307 -10.06 -7.81 -7.05
C GLY A 307 -8.56 -8.10 -7.02
N LEU A 308 -8.07 -8.65 -8.13
CA LEU A 308 -6.65 -8.91 -8.39
C LEU A 308 -6.20 -8.16 -9.65
N GLY A 309 -4.91 -7.89 -9.73
CA GLY A 309 -4.28 -7.07 -10.75
C GLY A 309 -3.84 -5.71 -10.20
N GLY A 310 -2.70 -5.25 -10.64
CA GLY A 310 -2.09 -4.00 -10.21
C GLY A 310 -0.72 -4.20 -9.56
N PHE A 311 -0.22 -3.18 -8.95
CA PHE A 311 1.17 -3.14 -8.48
C PHE A 311 1.46 -3.93 -7.19
N ASP A 312 0.44 -4.40 -6.46
CA ASP A 312 0.63 -5.17 -5.23
C ASP A 312 0.24 -6.64 -5.38
N ARG A 313 -0.72 -6.96 -6.25
CA ARG A 313 -1.29 -8.30 -6.40
C ARG A 313 -1.46 -8.65 -7.87
N LEU A 314 -0.92 -9.79 -8.33
CA LEU A 314 -0.85 -10.18 -9.75
C LEU A 314 -0.27 -9.06 -10.63
N ARG A 315 0.95 -8.65 -10.32
CA ARG A 315 1.64 -7.48 -10.87
C ARG A 315 1.84 -7.47 -12.39
N GLY A 316 1.65 -8.60 -13.06
CA GLY A 316 1.67 -8.70 -14.53
C GLY A 316 0.38 -8.29 -15.22
N TYR A 317 -0.65 -7.87 -14.46
CA TYR A 317 -1.95 -7.44 -14.98
C TYR A 317 -2.25 -5.99 -14.60
N SER A 318 -3.10 -5.34 -15.39
CA SER A 318 -3.60 -4.00 -15.08
C SER A 318 -4.35 -3.98 -13.75
N ALA A 319 -4.47 -2.81 -13.13
CA ALA A 319 -5.16 -2.68 -11.85
C ALA A 319 -6.61 -3.16 -11.92
N LYS A 320 -7.01 -3.95 -10.92
CA LYS A 320 -8.35 -4.55 -10.85
C LYS A 320 -8.78 -5.25 -12.15
N ARG A 321 -7.82 -5.93 -12.82
CA ARG A 321 -8.11 -6.69 -14.04
C ARG A 321 -9.14 -7.79 -13.80
N PHE A 322 -9.16 -8.35 -12.61
CA PHE A 322 -10.09 -9.39 -12.18
C PHE A 322 -10.83 -8.93 -10.93
N SER A 323 -12.16 -9.00 -10.94
CA SER A 323 -13.02 -8.64 -9.82
C SER A 323 -14.11 -9.66 -9.62
N GLY A 324 -14.54 -9.90 -8.38
CA GLY A 324 -15.59 -10.87 -8.09
C GLY A 324 -15.89 -10.97 -6.61
N ARG A 325 -16.61 -12.03 -6.25
CA ARG A 325 -17.01 -12.32 -4.86
C ARG A 325 -15.81 -12.62 -3.97
N SER A 326 -14.92 -13.49 -4.42
CA SER A 326 -13.82 -14.02 -3.63
C SER A 326 -12.53 -14.03 -4.42
N ALA A 327 -11.40 -13.96 -3.73
CA ALA A 327 -10.07 -14.01 -4.33
C ALA A 327 -9.10 -14.81 -3.47
N LEU A 328 -8.16 -15.47 -4.14
CA LEU A 328 -7.01 -16.14 -3.55
C LEU A 328 -5.77 -15.73 -4.32
N LEU A 329 -4.69 -15.39 -3.60
CA LEU A 329 -3.38 -15.11 -4.20
C LEU A 329 -2.27 -15.70 -3.36
N TYR A 330 -1.33 -16.34 -4.02
CA TYR A 330 -0.03 -16.74 -3.51
C TYR A 330 1.04 -15.85 -4.15
N SER A 331 1.92 -15.28 -3.34
CA SER A 331 3.08 -14.53 -3.81
C SER A 331 4.35 -15.04 -3.14
N MET A 332 5.41 -15.12 -3.92
CA MET A 332 6.74 -15.48 -3.46
C MET A 332 7.75 -14.50 -4.05
N GLU A 333 8.63 -13.97 -3.20
CA GLU A 333 9.72 -13.10 -3.62
C GLU A 333 11.06 -13.61 -3.09
N TYR A 334 12.07 -13.60 -3.94
CA TYR A 334 13.46 -13.75 -3.55
C TYR A 334 14.15 -12.40 -3.65
N ARG A 335 14.55 -11.87 -2.50
CA ARG A 335 15.13 -10.54 -2.33
C ARG A 335 16.61 -10.67 -2.00
N VAL A 336 17.48 -9.97 -2.72
CA VAL A 336 18.93 -9.99 -2.49
C VAL A 336 19.53 -8.61 -2.43
N GLN A 337 20.39 -8.36 -1.45
CA GLN A 337 21.18 -7.14 -1.36
C GLN A 337 22.64 -7.47 -1.66
N PRO A 338 23.22 -6.95 -2.75
CA PRO A 338 24.63 -7.12 -3.05
C PRO A 338 25.52 -6.41 -2.02
N HIS A 339 26.76 -6.89 -1.90
CA HIS A 339 27.79 -6.14 -1.16
C HIS A 339 28.13 -4.81 -1.84
N TRP A 340 27.99 -4.76 -3.17
CA TRP A 340 28.22 -3.58 -3.97
C TRP A 340 27.09 -2.57 -3.80
N GLN A 341 27.44 -1.30 -3.46
CA GLN A 341 26.50 -0.20 -3.21
C GLN A 341 26.81 1.00 -4.11
N PRO A 342 26.34 1.01 -5.38
CA PRO A 342 26.68 2.06 -6.34
C PRO A 342 25.90 3.34 -6.12
N LEU A 343 24.67 3.26 -5.56
CA LEU A 343 23.75 4.39 -5.53
C LEU A 343 24.27 5.58 -4.73
N GLN A 344 25.04 5.34 -3.67
CA GLN A 344 25.67 6.40 -2.87
C GLN A 344 26.65 7.28 -3.65
N HIS A 345 27.14 6.83 -4.79
CA HIS A 345 28.11 7.54 -5.63
C HIS A 345 27.48 8.19 -6.86
N TRP A 346 26.17 8.06 -7.03
CA TRP A 346 25.48 8.72 -8.13
C TRP A 346 25.14 10.16 -7.74
N PRO A 347 25.37 11.16 -8.61
CA PRO A 347 25.14 12.58 -8.29
C PRO A 347 23.72 12.88 -7.81
N VAL A 348 22.73 12.11 -8.28
CA VAL A 348 21.32 12.23 -7.86
C VAL A 348 21.12 11.83 -6.40
N PHE A 349 21.87 10.85 -5.92
CA PHE A 349 21.75 10.31 -4.57
C PHE A 349 22.78 10.86 -3.57
N GLU A 350 23.73 11.68 -3.98
CA GLU A 350 24.67 12.34 -3.06
C GLU A 350 23.98 13.23 -2.01
N TRP A 351 22.76 13.67 -2.32
CA TRP A 351 21.96 14.56 -1.48
C TRP A 351 21.00 13.81 -0.55
N TYR A 352 20.85 12.49 -0.73
CA TYR A 352 19.89 11.64 -0.04
C TYR A 352 20.58 10.50 0.68
N GLN A 353 19.96 10.04 1.77
CA GLN A 353 20.39 8.80 2.42
C GLN A 353 19.78 7.59 1.68
N VAL A 354 20.66 6.74 1.14
CA VAL A 354 20.29 5.48 0.49
C VAL A 354 20.99 4.33 1.21
N PRO A 355 20.44 3.83 2.33
CA PRO A 355 21.10 2.84 3.18
C PRO A 355 21.25 1.49 2.51
N TRP A 356 20.29 1.14 1.64
CA TRP A 356 20.31 -0.14 0.94
C TRP A 356 19.61 -0.08 -0.42
N TRP A 357 19.95 -1.03 -1.27
CA TRP A 357 19.22 -1.39 -2.48
C TRP A 357 19.22 -2.91 -2.62
N GLN A 358 18.22 -3.45 -3.31
CA GLN A 358 18.07 -4.88 -3.50
C GLN A 358 17.51 -5.21 -4.88
N TRP A 359 17.87 -6.37 -5.38
CA TRP A 359 17.17 -7.03 -6.47
C TRP A 359 16.11 -7.95 -5.92
N VAL A 360 15.00 -8.05 -6.67
CA VAL A 360 13.89 -8.92 -6.35
C VAL A 360 13.54 -9.72 -7.59
N ALA A 361 13.34 -11.02 -7.42
CA ALA A 361 12.64 -11.87 -8.36
C ALA A 361 11.37 -12.37 -7.69
N PHE A 362 10.25 -12.42 -8.40
CA PHE A 362 8.99 -12.81 -7.82
C PHE A 362 8.12 -13.65 -8.74
N ALA A 363 7.28 -14.48 -8.14
CA ALA A 363 6.25 -15.27 -8.78
C ALA A 363 4.94 -15.14 -8.01
N GLU A 364 3.85 -14.99 -8.72
CA GLU A 364 2.51 -14.88 -8.14
C GLU A 364 1.55 -15.80 -8.89
N ALA A 365 0.58 -16.37 -8.16
CA ALA A 365 -0.53 -17.13 -8.73
C ALA A 365 -1.81 -16.81 -7.97
N GLY A 366 -2.86 -16.44 -8.66
CA GLY A 366 -4.11 -16.04 -8.03
C GLY A 366 -5.34 -16.23 -8.92
N GLN A 367 -6.51 -16.28 -8.28
CA GLN A 367 -7.80 -16.44 -8.94
C GLN A 367 -8.85 -15.60 -8.22
N VAL A 368 -9.76 -15.04 -9.01
CA VAL A 368 -11.00 -14.42 -8.55
C VAL A 368 -12.17 -15.29 -8.98
N SER A 369 -13.14 -15.48 -8.11
CA SER A 369 -14.32 -16.33 -8.37
C SER A 369 -15.58 -15.71 -7.79
N ASP A 370 -16.73 -16.02 -8.42
CA ASP A 370 -18.05 -15.69 -7.88
C ASP A 370 -18.53 -16.70 -6.82
N GLU A 371 -17.72 -17.72 -6.54
CA GLU A 371 -17.96 -18.71 -5.51
C GLU A 371 -16.80 -18.78 -4.52
N PHE A 372 -17.09 -18.79 -3.23
CA PHE A 372 -16.11 -19.03 -2.19
C PHE A 372 -15.95 -20.54 -1.97
N SER A 373 -15.12 -21.16 -2.78
CA SER A 373 -14.77 -22.58 -2.63
C SER A 373 -13.29 -22.83 -2.97
N ALA A 374 -12.68 -23.81 -2.32
CA ALA A 374 -11.29 -24.17 -2.62
C ALA A 374 -11.12 -24.64 -4.07
N ALA A 375 -12.12 -25.31 -4.64
CA ALA A 375 -12.08 -25.78 -6.02
C ALA A 375 -12.09 -24.62 -7.01
N SER A 376 -13.01 -23.68 -6.90
CA SER A 376 -13.14 -22.54 -7.81
C SER A 376 -11.95 -21.58 -7.71
N LEU A 377 -11.40 -21.39 -6.51
CA LEU A 377 -10.25 -20.51 -6.27
C LEU A 377 -8.90 -21.10 -6.71
N HIS A 378 -8.83 -22.40 -7.03
CA HIS A 378 -7.62 -23.02 -7.58
C HIS A 378 -7.77 -23.45 -9.04
N GLN A 379 -8.96 -23.24 -9.62
CA GLN A 379 -9.18 -23.54 -11.03
C GLN A 379 -8.72 -22.34 -11.88
N ASP A 380 -7.97 -22.62 -12.96
CA ASP A 380 -7.55 -21.63 -13.95
C ASP A 380 -6.83 -20.41 -13.36
N MET A 381 -5.94 -20.63 -12.38
CA MET A 381 -5.20 -19.56 -11.74
C MET A 381 -4.36 -18.74 -12.75
N HIS A 382 -4.47 -17.44 -12.62
CA HIS A 382 -3.62 -16.49 -13.34
C HIS A 382 -2.26 -16.41 -12.67
N TRP A 383 -1.20 -16.27 -13.47
CA TRP A 383 0.17 -16.19 -12.95
C TRP A 383 0.89 -14.92 -13.38
N THR A 384 1.85 -14.52 -12.59
CA THR A 384 2.80 -13.44 -12.87
C THR A 384 4.20 -13.91 -12.51
N LEU A 385 5.17 -13.57 -13.37
CA LEU A 385 6.60 -13.67 -13.08
C LEU A 385 7.23 -12.32 -13.29
N GLY A 386 8.11 -11.90 -12.40
CA GLY A 386 8.72 -10.58 -12.56
C GLY A 386 10.02 -10.44 -11.79
N THR A 387 10.65 -9.30 -12.02
CA THR A 387 11.87 -8.88 -11.35
C THR A 387 11.89 -7.37 -11.19
N GLY A 388 12.69 -6.89 -10.27
CA GLY A 388 12.79 -5.45 -10.04
C GLY A 388 13.97 -5.07 -9.17
N VAL A 389 14.11 -3.76 -9.02
CA VAL A 389 15.08 -3.12 -8.11
C VAL A 389 14.31 -2.31 -7.09
N ARG A 390 14.71 -2.39 -5.84
CA ARG A 390 14.18 -1.59 -4.74
C ARG A 390 15.32 -0.90 -4.02
N PHE A 391 15.07 0.30 -3.53
CA PHE A 391 16.03 1.04 -2.72
C PHE A 391 15.29 1.96 -1.75
N GLU A 392 15.90 2.24 -0.64
CA GLU A 392 15.37 3.19 0.34
C GLU A 392 16.00 4.55 0.13
N VAL A 393 15.16 5.58 0.08
CA VAL A 393 15.56 6.99 0.06
C VAL A 393 14.81 7.71 1.18
N GLU A 394 15.52 8.28 2.14
CA GLU A 394 14.92 9.04 3.25
C GLU A 394 13.81 8.25 3.98
N SER A 395 14.03 6.96 4.22
CA SER A 395 13.07 6.02 4.81
C SER A 395 11.85 5.69 3.95
N ILE A 396 11.87 6.05 2.67
CA ILE A 396 10.85 5.70 1.70
C ILE A 396 11.41 4.61 0.77
N VAL A 397 10.75 3.47 0.70
CA VAL A 397 11.13 2.43 -0.26
C VAL A 397 10.58 2.78 -1.64
N VAL A 398 11.45 2.90 -2.62
CA VAL A 398 11.11 3.04 -4.03
C VAL A 398 11.39 1.73 -4.73
N ARG A 399 10.45 1.26 -5.53
CA ARG A 399 10.59 0.05 -6.34
C ARG A 399 10.30 0.32 -7.81
N ALA A 400 11.11 -0.29 -8.68
CA ALA A 400 10.90 -0.33 -10.11
C ALA A 400 10.89 -1.81 -10.53
N GLU A 401 9.76 -2.28 -11.04
CA GLU A 401 9.49 -3.68 -11.30
C GLU A 401 8.95 -3.90 -12.71
N ILE A 402 9.38 -4.98 -13.34
CA ILE A 402 8.79 -5.48 -14.59
C ILE A 402 8.15 -6.84 -14.31
N ALA A 403 6.94 -7.01 -14.74
CA ALA A 403 6.13 -8.18 -14.47
C ALA A 403 5.47 -8.70 -15.76
N LYS A 404 5.64 -9.97 -16.04
CA LYS A 404 5.06 -10.68 -17.19
C LYS A 404 3.93 -11.58 -16.74
N SER A 405 2.82 -11.53 -17.46
CA SER A 405 1.66 -12.41 -17.29
C SER A 405 1.28 -13.11 -18.61
N GLN A 406 0.18 -13.82 -18.60
CA GLN A 406 -0.42 -14.42 -19.81
C GLN A 406 -0.93 -13.36 -20.79
N GLU A 407 -1.41 -12.19 -20.29
CA GLU A 407 -2.02 -11.15 -21.12
C GLU A 407 -1.03 -10.05 -21.53
N SER A 408 -0.14 -9.65 -20.60
CA SER A 408 0.65 -8.44 -20.80
C SER A 408 2.00 -8.49 -20.09
N THR A 409 2.80 -7.47 -20.35
CA THR A 409 3.98 -7.12 -19.54
C THR A 409 3.73 -5.75 -18.95
N GLN A 410 3.76 -5.64 -17.64
CA GLN A 410 3.59 -4.40 -16.89
C GLN A 410 4.93 -3.89 -16.37
N PHE A 411 5.07 -2.60 -16.31
CA PHE A 411 6.18 -1.92 -15.65
C PHE A 411 5.62 -1.00 -14.57
N TRP A 412 6.13 -1.13 -13.36
CA TRP A 412 5.68 -0.38 -12.19
C TRP A 412 6.82 0.40 -11.57
N VAL A 413 6.58 1.68 -11.28
CA VAL A 413 7.41 2.48 -10.38
C VAL A 413 6.51 2.91 -9.22
N MET A 414 6.81 2.43 -8.03
CA MET A 414 5.93 2.58 -6.87
C MET A 414 6.73 2.89 -5.62
N VAL A 415 6.03 3.37 -4.62
CA VAL A 415 6.51 3.59 -3.26
C VAL A 415 5.94 2.48 -2.37
N SER A 416 6.69 2.04 -1.37
CA SER A 416 6.42 0.94 -0.44
C SER A 416 6.77 -0.46 -0.93
N GLN A 417 6.76 -1.43 -0.02
CA GLN A 417 6.82 -2.87 -0.33
C GLN A 417 5.42 -3.36 -0.73
N PRO A 418 5.29 -4.45 -1.53
CA PRO A 418 3.98 -4.99 -1.88
C PRO A 418 3.30 -5.71 -0.69
N PHE A 419 4.12 -6.25 0.25
CA PHE A 419 3.70 -6.88 1.51
C PHE A 419 4.86 -6.94 2.49
#